data_aefac810755a6bb291154f0a47dace90
#
_entry.id   aefac810755a6bb291154f0a47dace90
#
_cell.length_a   1.000
_cell.length_b   1.000
_cell.length_c   1.000
_cell.angle_alpha   90.00
_cell.angle_beta   90.00
_cell.angle_gamma   90.00
#
_symmetry.space_group_name_H-M   'P 1'
#
loop_
_entity.id
_entity.type
_entity.pdbx_description
1 polymer ?
#
loop_
_entity_poly.entity_id
_entity_poly.type
_entity_poly.pdbx_seq_one_letter_code
_entity_poly.pdbx_strand_id
1 'polypeptide(L)'
;MIEFSFIPLFTWLVSLLAVPAILLCRKKPDIREGVTFLAAFLKLGMVFMMLPLIRDGKILHFRFGEILPGIPIEFRVDGLGILFALVASSLWILTTLYSVGYMRGLKEHDQTRFFAYFAISLSATIGVAFAGNLLTLYIFYEILSLSTYPLVIHHGDKEARTGGRTYLSHLLGTSVAFVLPAMIYCYWKSGTDINFTEGAFLDGKIGSSDGLIVLLAFTLGFAKSGLMPFHSWLPNAMVAPTPVSALLHAVAVVKVGVFCILRIFTGVFDTDFLQKLDVGTVIT
;
A
#
# COMPACT_ATOMS: atom_id res chain seq x y z
N MET A 1 10.61 -2.57 -22.14
CA MET A 1 11.82 -3.41 -21.88
C MET A 1 12.01 -3.51 -20.37
N ILE A 2 12.16 -4.74 -19.82
CA ILE A 2 12.38 -4.96 -18.38
C ILE A 2 13.87 -4.78 -18.08
N GLU A 3 14.20 -3.92 -17.11
CA GLU A 3 15.58 -3.60 -16.73
C GLU A 3 15.76 -3.87 -15.22
N PHE A 4 16.80 -4.63 -14.87
CA PHE A 4 17.15 -4.84 -13.48
C PHE A 4 17.70 -3.55 -12.85
N SER A 5 17.15 -3.15 -11.71
CA SER A 5 17.57 -1.91 -11.04
C SER A 5 17.43 -2.02 -9.51
N PHE A 6 18.39 -1.46 -8.79
CA PHE A 6 18.33 -1.33 -7.33
C PHE A 6 17.54 -0.09 -6.87
N ILE A 7 17.15 0.81 -7.77
CA ILE A 7 16.47 2.06 -7.37
C ILE A 7 15.14 1.78 -6.65
N PRO A 8 14.27 0.85 -7.10
CA PRO A 8 13.05 0.49 -6.37
C PRO A 8 13.33 0.01 -4.94
N LEU A 9 14.37 -0.82 -4.76
CA LEU A 9 14.79 -1.29 -3.44
C LEU A 9 15.20 -0.14 -2.53
N PHE A 10 16.08 0.75 -2.99
CA PHE A 10 16.52 1.89 -2.20
C PHE A 10 15.39 2.86 -1.90
N THR A 11 14.48 3.10 -2.84
CA THR A 11 13.28 3.94 -2.62
C THR A 11 12.41 3.40 -1.49
N TRP A 12 12.24 2.10 -1.41
CA TRP A 12 11.53 1.43 -0.33
C TRP A 12 12.32 1.50 0.98
N LEU A 13 13.63 1.19 0.96
CA LEU A 13 14.50 1.15 2.12
C LEU A 13 14.69 2.50 2.81
N VAL A 14 14.71 3.61 2.09
CA VAL A 14 14.93 4.95 2.67
C VAL A 14 13.96 5.23 3.81
N SER A 15 12.67 4.97 3.64
CA SER A 15 11.70 5.20 4.72
C SER A 15 11.79 4.15 5.82
N LEU A 16 12.17 2.92 5.51
CA LEU A 16 12.38 1.87 6.51
C LEU A 16 13.62 2.17 7.37
N LEU A 17 14.72 2.61 6.76
CA LEU A 17 15.96 2.98 7.45
C LEU A 17 15.83 4.29 8.24
N ALA A 18 14.88 5.15 7.90
CA ALA A 18 14.56 6.32 8.71
C ALA A 18 14.03 5.92 10.11
N VAL A 19 13.39 4.75 10.26
CA VAL A 19 12.80 4.30 11.52
C VAL A 19 13.84 4.19 12.64
N PRO A 20 14.93 3.41 12.53
CA PRO A 20 15.95 3.35 13.57
C PRO A 20 16.59 4.72 13.83
N ALA A 21 16.81 5.55 12.81
CA ALA A 21 17.35 6.89 12.98
C ALA A 21 16.39 7.80 13.78
N ILE A 22 15.08 7.74 13.50
CA ILE A 22 14.03 8.43 14.28
C ILE A 22 14.05 7.99 15.75
N LEU A 23 14.14 6.66 15.99
CA LEU A 23 14.16 6.11 17.35
C LEU A 23 15.42 6.51 18.13
N LEU A 24 16.57 6.53 17.49
CA LEU A 24 17.83 6.99 18.09
C LEU A 24 17.78 8.50 18.47
N CYS A 25 17.10 9.30 17.66
CA CYS A 25 16.96 10.73 17.87
C CYS A 25 15.80 11.14 18.81
N ARG A 26 15.23 10.19 19.60
CA ARG A 26 14.03 10.43 20.42
C ARG A 26 14.18 11.61 21.42
N LYS A 27 15.39 11.86 21.92
CA LYS A 27 15.67 12.96 22.86
C LYS A 27 15.87 14.32 22.20
N LYS A 28 15.99 14.38 20.87
CA LYS A 28 16.26 15.60 20.10
C LYS A 28 15.20 15.77 19.01
N PRO A 29 14.06 16.42 19.33
CA PRO A 29 12.92 16.52 18.41
C PRO A 29 13.28 17.14 17.06
N ASP A 30 14.11 18.19 17.04
CA ASP A 30 14.51 18.86 15.79
C ASP A 30 15.29 17.92 14.85
N ILE A 31 16.20 17.11 15.42
CA ILE A 31 16.98 16.14 14.63
C ILE A 31 16.07 15.01 14.13
N ARG A 32 15.16 14.49 14.97
CA ARG A 32 14.20 13.47 14.60
C ARG A 32 13.32 13.89 13.41
N GLU A 33 12.80 15.09 13.45
CA GLU A 33 11.99 15.66 12.37
C GLU A 33 12.83 15.96 11.13
N GLY A 34 14.07 16.47 11.32
CA GLY A 34 15.03 16.64 10.23
C GLY A 34 15.34 15.32 9.50
N VAL A 35 15.53 14.22 10.24
CA VAL A 35 15.69 12.86 9.67
C VAL A 35 14.46 12.45 8.86
N THR A 36 13.25 12.73 9.37
CA THR A 36 12.02 12.39 8.65
C THR A 36 11.90 13.18 7.35
N PHE A 37 12.20 14.48 7.36
CA PHE A 37 12.23 15.30 6.14
C PHE A 37 13.30 14.84 5.16
N LEU A 38 14.51 14.56 5.64
CA LEU A 38 15.60 14.05 4.79
C LEU A 38 15.17 12.76 4.07
N ALA A 39 14.58 11.82 4.80
CA ALA A 39 14.08 10.58 4.22
C ALA A 39 12.97 10.83 3.18
N ALA A 40 12.05 11.77 3.46
CA ALA A 40 10.96 12.10 2.54
C ALA A 40 11.50 12.72 1.23
N PHE A 41 12.46 13.67 1.32
CA PHE A 41 13.10 14.28 0.14
C PHE A 41 13.94 13.28 -0.65
N LEU A 42 14.74 12.43 0.03
CA LEU A 42 15.51 11.39 -0.63
C LEU A 42 14.61 10.41 -1.39
N LYS A 43 13.51 9.97 -0.76
CA LYS A 43 12.52 9.10 -1.42
C LYS A 43 11.94 9.76 -2.65
N LEU A 44 11.46 11.00 -2.54
CA LEU A 44 10.90 11.74 -3.67
C LEU A 44 11.93 11.90 -4.80
N GLY A 45 13.18 12.21 -4.47
CA GLY A 45 14.28 12.30 -5.44
C GLY A 45 14.50 11.00 -6.20
N MET A 46 14.48 9.84 -5.49
CA MET A 46 14.61 8.52 -6.14
C MET A 46 13.41 8.21 -7.05
N VAL A 47 12.19 8.59 -6.64
CA VAL A 47 11.00 8.45 -7.49
C VAL A 47 11.14 9.31 -8.75
N PHE A 48 11.63 10.55 -8.64
CA PHE A 48 11.88 11.40 -9.81
C PHE A 48 12.97 10.82 -10.73
N MET A 49 14.00 10.16 -10.19
CA MET A 49 15.02 9.50 -11.01
C MET A 49 14.47 8.32 -11.84
N MET A 50 13.45 7.63 -11.36
CA MET A 50 12.78 6.55 -12.10
C MET A 50 11.82 7.06 -13.19
N LEU A 51 11.28 8.27 -13.05
CA LEU A 51 10.24 8.79 -13.92
C LEU A 51 10.63 8.84 -15.41
N PRO A 52 11.81 9.36 -15.81
CA PRO A 52 12.21 9.36 -17.22
C PRO A 52 12.37 7.94 -17.78
N LEU A 53 12.89 7.00 -16.99
CA LEU A 53 13.07 5.61 -17.42
C LEU A 53 11.72 4.93 -17.73
N ILE A 54 10.73 5.16 -16.85
CA ILE A 54 9.38 4.62 -17.06
C ILE A 54 8.69 5.31 -18.25
N ARG A 55 8.88 6.62 -18.43
CA ARG A 55 8.36 7.36 -19.58
C ARG A 55 8.91 6.84 -20.91
N ASP A 56 10.15 6.39 -20.93
CA ASP A 56 10.81 5.77 -22.08
C ASP A 56 10.35 4.31 -22.32
N GLY A 57 9.32 3.83 -21.62
CA GLY A 57 8.76 2.49 -21.77
C GLY A 57 9.58 1.39 -21.08
N LYS A 58 10.52 1.74 -20.21
CA LYS A 58 11.25 0.78 -19.39
C LYS A 58 10.44 0.40 -18.17
N ILE A 59 10.56 -0.86 -17.72
CA ILE A 59 9.99 -1.38 -16.49
C ILE A 59 11.18 -1.74 -15.60
N LEU A 60 11.27 -1.13 -14.41
CA LEU A 60 12.33 -1.42 -13.47
C LEU A 60 11.94 -2.60 -12.60
N HIS A 61 12.84 -3.57 -12.48
CA HIS A 61 12.59 -4.80 -11.76
C HIS A 61 13.70 -5.08 -10.74
N PHE A 62 13.28 -5.55 -9.54
CA PHE A 62 14.17 -6.03 -8.50
C PHE A 62 13.57 -7.24 -7.80
N ARG A 63 14.31 -8.34 -7.71
CA ARG A 63 13.88 -9.59 -7.07
C ARG A 63 14.68 -9.83 -5.79
N PHE A 64 13.97 -10.08 -4.68
CA PHE A 64 14.60 -10.37 -3.38
C PHE A 64 14.96 -11.86 -3.24
N GLY A 65 14.03 -12.73 -3.54
CA GLY A 65 14.12 -14.18 -3.35
C GLY A 65 12.76 -14.85 -3.42
N GLU A 66 12.71 -16.16 -3.39
CA GLU A 66 11.47 -16.93 -3.42
C GLU A 66 11.01 -17.25 -1.99
N ILE A 67 9.72 -16.98 -1.71
CA ILE A 67 9.06 -17.42 -0.46
C ILE A 67 8.32 -18.74 -0.71
N LEU A 68 7.62 -18.82 -1.83
CA LEU A 68 6.96 -20.04 -2.29
C LEU A 68 7.65 -20.51 -3.57
N PRO A 69 7.65 -21.83 -3.86
CA PRO A 69 8.25 -22.35 -5.09
C PRO A 69 7.71 -21.62 -6.32
N GLY A 70 8.61 -20.94 -7.06
CA GLY A 70 8.25 -20.18 -8.24
C GLY A 70 7.64 -18.80 -8.01
N ILE A 71 7.43 -18.36 -6.76
CA ILE A 71 6.90 -17.03 -6.45
C ILE A 71 7.92 -16.23 -5.65
N PRO A 72 8.62 -15.29 -6.27
CA PRO A 72 9.54 -14.39 -5.59
C PRO A 72 8.80 -13.25 -4.88
N ILE A 73 9.44 -12.66 -3.86
CA ILE A 73 9.16 -11.27 -3.53
C ILE A 73 9.89 -10.41 -4.53
N GLU A 74 9.14 -9.58 -5.25
CA GLU A 74 9.72 -8.73 -6.28
C GLU A 74 9.06 -7.36 -6.35
N PHE A 75 9.88 -6.39 -6.69
CA PHE A 75 9.43 -5.05 -7.08
C PHE A 75 9.47 -4.91 -8.59
N ARG A 76 8.38 -4.39 -9.13
CA ARG A 76 8.21 -4.02 -10.53
C ARG A 76 7.62 -2.62 -10.59
N VAL A 77 8.36 -1.68 -11.12
CA VAL A 77 7.90 -0.30 -11.27
C VAL A 77 7.46 -0.09 -12.70
N ASP A 78 6.19 0.16 -12.87
CA ASP A 78 5.52 0.51 -14.12
C ASP A 78 4.84 1.88 -14.03
N GLY A 79 4.11 2.28 -15.06
CA GLY A 79 3.43 3.58 -15.13
C GLY A 79 2.44 3.83 -13.99
N LEU A 80 1.67 2.79 -13.59
CA LEU A 80 0.72 2.89 -12.49
C LEU A 80 1.44 3.00 -11.14
N GLY A 81 2.46 2.16 -10.92
CA GLY A 81 3.25 2.14 -9.70
C GLY A 81 4.01 3.44 -9.47
N ILE A 82 4.67 3.99 -10.51
CA ILE A 82 5.42 5.24 -10.38
C ILE A 82 4.51 6.46 -10.12
N LEU A 83 3.34 6.51 -10.76
CA LEU A 83 2.36 7.58 -10.53
C LEU A 83 1.91 7.59 -9.07
N PHE A 84 1.57 6.41 -8.54
CA PHE A 84 1.16 6.28 -7.15
C PHE A 84 2.30 6.63 -6.18
N ALA A 85 3.51 6.14 -6.44
CA ALA A 85 4.69 6.45 -5.64
C ALA A 85 5.03 7.95 -5.64
N LEU A 86 4.85 8.65 -6.78
CA LEU A 86 5.06 10.08 -6.90
C LEU A 86 4.10 10.86 -5.99
N VAL A 87 2.79 10.53 -6.07
CA VAL A 87 1.76 11.18 -5.24
C VAL A 87 2.03 10.91 -3.76
N ALA A 88 2.27 9.65 -3.36
CA ALA A 88 2.52 9.28 -1.98
C ALA A 88 3.78 9.94 -1.40
N SER A 89 4.87 10.00 -2.17
CA SER A 89 6.13 10.61 -1.74
C SER A 89 6.04 12.14 -1.63
N SER A 90 5.34 12.79 -2.55
CA SER A 90 5.10 14.24 -2.50
C SER A 90 4.25 14.64 -1.30
N LEU A 91 3.15 13.91 -1.09
CA LEU A 91 2.26 14.16 0.05
C LEU A 91 2.94 13.86 1.39
N TRP A 92 3.92 12.95 1.44
CA TRP A 92 4.66 12.68 2.67
C TRP A 92 5.38 13.92 3.20
N ILE A 93 5.99 14.73 2.36
CA ILE A 93 6.66 15.97 2.75
C ILE A 93 5.64 16.92 3.40
N LEU A 94 4.49 17.13 2.73
CA LEU A 94 3.45 18.04 3.21
C LEU A 94 2.81 17.55 4.52
N THR A 95 2.51 16.26 4.61
CA THR A 95 1.94 15.67 5.83
C THR A 95 2.94 15.66 6.98
N THR A 96 4.25 15.50 6.71
CA THR A 96 5.29 15.63 7.74
C THR A 96 5.35 17.06 8.28
N LEU A 97 5.32 18.06 7.40
CA LEU A 97 5.30 19.47 7.81
C LEU A 97 4.11 19.78 8.70
N TYR A 98 2.93 19.34 8.28
CA TYR A 98 1.70 19.49 9.08
C TYR A 98 1.80 18.74 10.42
N SER A 99 2.31 17.50 10.41
CA SER A 99 2.45 16.67 11.60
C SER A 99 3.38 17.29 12.65
N VAL A 100 4.49 17.90 12.23
CA VAL A 100 5.42 18.58 13.13
C VAL A 100 4.71 19.74 13.84
N GLY A 101 4.01 20.58 13.11
CA GLY A 101 3.24 21.68 13.69
C GLY A 101 2.14 21.22 14.67
N TYR A 102 1.39 20.21 14.26
CA TYR A 102 0.30 19.63 15.05
C TYR A 102 0.81 18.99 16.36
N MET A 103 1.78 18.06 16.25
CA MET A 103 2.29 17.30 17.39
C MET A 103 3.00 18.19 18.42
N ARG A 104 3.71 19.22 17.95
CA ARG A 104 4.35 20.20 18.84
C ARG A 104 3.34 21.20 19.44
N GLY A 105 2.44 21.72 18.62
CA GLY A 105 1.44 22.72 19.05
C GLY A 105 0.50 22.19 20.13
N LEU A 106 0.05 20.96 19.99
CA LEU A 106 -0.82 20.28 20.96
C LEU A 106 -0.04 19.55 22.06
N LYS A 107 1.30 19.56 22.02
CA LYS A 107 2.16 18.83 22.96
C LYS A 107 1.78 17.36 23.09
N GLU A 108 1.49 16.73 21.95
CA GLU A 108 1.09 15.32 21.90
C GLU A 108 2.17 14.40 22.50
N HIS A 109 1.71 13.34 23.15
CA HIS A 109 2.61 12.34 23.73
C HIS A 109 3.22 11.42 22.65
N ASP A 110 4.26 10.68 22.99
CA ASP A 110 4.84 9.62 22.14
C ASP A 110 5.14 10.01 20.68
N GLN A 111 5.53 11.26 20.43
CA GLN A 111 5.80 11.77 19.07
C GLN A 111 6.80 10.91 18.30
N THR A 112 7.81 10.34 18.97
CA THR A 112 8.81 9.47 18.32
C THR A 112 8.18 8.20 17.77
N ARG A 113 7.27 7.58 18.53
CA ARG A 113 6.47 6.42 18.09
C ARG A 113 5.63 6.80 16.88
N PHE A 114 4.99 7.96 16.92
CA PHE A 114 4.20 8.49 15.82
C PHE A 114 5.01 8.58 14.52
N PHE A 115 6.13 9.30 14.50
CA PHE A 115 6.96 9.46 13.29
C PHE A 115 7.58 8.15 12.81
N ALA A 116 7.91 7.22 13.72
CA ALA A 116 8.42 5.90 13.35
C ALA A 116 7.36 5.08 12.60
N TYR A 117 6.15 4.94 13.14
CA TYR A 117 5.08 4.21 12.47
C TYR A 117 4.60 4.91 11.20
N PHE A 118 4.66 6.23 11.15
CA PHE A 118 4.38 6.98 9.94
C PHE A 118 5.37 6.61 8.83
N ALA A 119 6.67 6.54 9.12
CA ALA A 119 7.70 6.13 8.17
C ALA A 119 7.55 4.67 7.72
N ILE A 120 7.19 3.74 8.64
CA ILE A 120 6.89 2.33 8.30
C ILE A 120 5.70 2.25 7.35
N SER A 121 4.64 3.00 7.62
CA SER A 121 3.43 3.01 6.78
C SER A 121 3.74 3.50 5.36
N LEU A 122 4.57 4.51 5.22
CA LEU A 122 5.02 5.01 3.91
C LEU A 122 5.97 4.02 3.20
N SER A 123 6.76 3.24 3.95
CA SER A 123 7.55 2.15 3.39
C SER A 123 6.64 1.07 2.83
N ALA A 124 5.63 0.63 3.61
CA ALA A 124 4.65 -0.35 3.17
C ALA A 124 3.85 0.13 1.94
N THR A 125 3.46 1.40 1.90
CA THR A 125 2.76 2.03 0.76
C THR A 125 3.58 1.93 -0.53
N ILE A 126 4.88 2.22 -0.47
CA ILE A 126 5.77 2.07 -1.64
C ILE A 126 5.96 0.59 -1.99
N GLY A 127 6.01 -0.30 -1.00
CA GLY A 127 6.04 -1.75 -1.24
C GLY A 127 4.83 -2.25 -2.03
N VAL A 128 3.61 -1.75 -1.72
CA VAL A 128 2.40 -2.03 -2.52
C VAL A 128 2.50 -1.41 -3.92
N ALA A 129 2.95 -0.15 -4.02
CA ALA A 129 3.08 0.55 -5.30
C ALA A 129 3.98 -0.19 -6.30
N PHE A 130 5.04 -0.79 -5.80
CA PHE A 130 6.05 -1.48 -6.59
C PHE A 130 5.89 -3.00 -6.61
N ALA A 131 4.83 -3.55 -6.00
CA ALA A 131 4.61 -4.99 -6.01
C ALA A 131 4.53 -5.54 -7.44
N GLY A 132 5.38 -6.54 -7.75
CA GLY A 132 5.44 -7.18 -9.06
C GLY A 132 4.48 -8.36 -9.22
N ASN A 133 3.94 -8.88 -8.09
CA ASN A 133 2.99 -9.99 -8.08
C ASN A 133 1.99 -9.88 -6.93
N LEU A 134 0.96 -10.73 -6.96
CA LEU A 134 -0.11 -10.74 -5.96
C LEU A 134 0.40 -11.02 -4.54
N LEU A 135 1.38 -11.89 -4.37
CA LEU A 135 1.93 -12.23 -3.05
C LEU A 135 2.65 -11.03 -2.44
N THR A 136 3.52 -10.39 -3.21
CA THR A 136 4.25 -9.18 -2.76
C THR A 136 3.25 -8.07 -2.41
N LEU A 137 2.23 -7.85 -3.25
CA LEU A 137 1.18 -6.88 -3.00
C LEU A 137 0.45 -7.18 -1.68
N TYR A 138 0.03 -8.43 -1.46
CA TYR A 138 -0.68 -8.85 -0.26
C TYR A 138 0.17 -8.66 1.01
N ILE A 139 1.45 -9.05 0.99
CA ILE A 139 2.35 -8.88 2.13
C ILE A 139 2.46 -7.41 2.53
N PHE A 140 2.75 -6.52 1.59
CA PHE A 140 2.88 -5.09 1.90
C PHE A 140 1.55 -4.42 2.25
N TYR A 141 0.45 -4.92 1.70
CA TYR A 141 -0.90 -4.51 2.08
C TYR A 141 -1.19 -4.82 3.55
N GLU A 142 -0.80 -6.00 4.06
CA GLU A 142 -0.96 -6.36 5.46
C GLU A 142 0.01 -5.62 6.38
N ILE A 143 1.27 -5.45 5.97
CA ILE A 143 2.23 -4.62 6.72
C ILE A 143 1.68 -3.20 6.91
N LEU A 144 1.02 -2.63 5.89
CA LEU A 144 0.38 -1.32 6.00
C LEU A 144 -0.76 -1.33 7.04
N SER A 145 -1.62 -2.35 7.08
CA SER A 145 -2.68 -2.47 8.09
C SER A 145 -2.11 -2.48 9.50
N LEU A 146 -1.07 -3.29 9.70
CA LEU A 146 -0.43 -3.44 11.01
C LEU A 146 0.35 -2.20 11.44
N SER A 147 1.03 -1.52 10.51
CA SER A 147 1.83 -0.33 10.82
C SER A 147 0.98 0.91 11.11
N THR A 148 -0.21 1.00 10.54
CA THR A 148 -1.12 2.12 10.79
C THR A 148 -1.99 1.93 12.03
N TYR A 149 -2.18 0.70 12.52
CA TYR A 149 -2.94 0.44 13.74
C TYR A 149 -2.45 1.23 14.97
N PRO A 150 -1.12 1.27 15.31
CA PRO A 150 -0.62 2.08 16.43
C PRO A 150 -0.82 3.59 16.26
N LEU A 151 -0.98 4.06 15.02
CA LEU A 151 -1.31 5.46 14.73
C LEU A 151 -2.78 5.74 15.01
N VAL A 152 -3.69 4.82 14.65
CA VAL A 152 -5.13 4.97 14.94
C VAL A 152 -5.39 4.99 16.44
N ILE A 153 -4.71 4.13 17.21
CA ILE A 153 -4.87 4.06 18.66
C ILE A 153 -3.93 5.01 19.42
N HIS A 154 -3.41 6.07 18.80
CA HIS A 154 -2.37 6.94 19.37
C HIS A 154 -2.74 7.51 20.74
N HIS A 155 -3.95 8.00 20.92
CA HIS A 155 -4.44 8.56 22.18
C HIS A 155 -4.57 7.53 23.32
N GLY A 156 -4.75 6.24 22.99
CA GLY A 156 -4.76 5.15 23.98
C GLY A 156 -6.00 5.07 24.87
N ASP A 157 -6.98 5.95 24.70
CA ASP A 157 -8.24 5.95 25.43
C ASP A 157 -9.19 4.83 24.97
N LYS A 158 -10.35 4.71 25.60
CA LYS A 158 -11.33 3.66 25.29
C LYS A 158 -11.89 3.80 23.87
N GLU A 159 -12.09 5.02 23.40
CA GLU A 159 -12.62 5.32 22.08
C GLU A 159 -11.62 4.96 21.00
N ALA A 160 -10.36 5.39 21.13
CA ALA A 160 -9.28 5.01 20.22
C ALA A 160 -9.07 3.50 20.14
N ARG A 161 -9.12 2.78 21.26
CA ARG A 161 -9.00 1.31 21.28
C ARG A 161 -10.17 0.63 20.59
N THR A 162 -11.39 1.14 20.74
CA THR A 162 -12.57 0.59 20.07
C THR A 162 -12.50 0.86 18.57
N GLY A 163 -12.19 2.10 18.16
CA GLY A 163 -11.98 2.46 16.77
C GLY A 163 -10.87 1.64 16.12
N GLY A 164 -9.75 1.47 16.81
CA GLY A 164 -8.63 0.64 16.34
C GLY A 164 -9.00 -0.84 16.17
N ARG A 165 -9.80 -1.42 17.07
CA ARG A 165 -10.29 -2.81 16.91
C ARG A 165 -11.19 -2.93 15.69
N THR A 166 -12.14 -2.01 15.51
CA THR A 166 -13.01 -1.97 14.34
C THR A 166 -12.19 -1.82 13.07
N TYR A 167 -11.20 -0.92 13.06
CA TYR A 167 -10.25 -0.73 11.97
C TYR A 167 -9.56 -2.04 11.60
N LEU A 168 -8.89 -2.67 12.56
CA LEU A 168 -8.08 -3.86 12.30
C LEU A 168 -8.94 -5.07 11.92
N SER A 169 -10.08 -5.28 12.60
CA SER A 169 -10.97 -6.41 12.30
C SER A 169 -11.56 -6.35 10.90
N HIS A 170 -11.91 -5.16 10.41
CA HIS A 170 -12.39 -5.02 9.04
C HIS A 170 -11.26 -5.23 8.03
N LEU A 171 -10.12 -4.56 8.20
CA LEU A 171 -9.06 -4.61 7.19
C LEU A 171 -8.38 -5.98 7.11
N LEU A 172 -8.02 -6.59 8.24
CA LEU A 172 -7.47 -7.96 8.24
C LEU A 172 -8.55 -9.00 7.98
N GLY A 173 -9.74 -8.83 8.55
CA GLY A 173 -10.83 -9.79 8.37
C GLY A 173 -11.24 -9.95 6.91
N THR A 174 -11.43 -8.85 6.19
CA THR A 174 -11.80 -8.90 4.78
C THR A 174 -10.67 -9.42 3.88
N SER A 175 -9.42 -9.01 4.12
CA SER A 175 -8.29 -9.48 3.33
C SER A 175 -8.04 -10.98 3.51
N VAL A 176 -8.11 -11.47 4.74
CA VAL A 176 -7.97 -12.92 5.03
C VAL A 176 -9.16 -13.72 4.51
N ALA A 177 -10.38 -13.17 4.61
CA ALA A 177 -11.60 -13.89 4.17
C ALA A 177 -11.78 -13.90 2.65
N PHE A 178 -11.32 -12.86 1.93
CA PHE A 178 -11.61 -12.72 0.51
C PHE A 178 -10.34 -12.65 -0.36
N VAL A 179 -9.35 -11.78 -0.02
CA VAL A 179 -8.15 -11.64 -0.87
C VAL A 179 -7.29 -12.89 -0.84
N LEU A 180 -7.07 -13.46 0.35
CA LEU A 180 -6.21 -14.64 0.49
C LEU A 180 -6.78 -15.87 -0.26
N PRO A 181 -8.06 -16.26 -0.13
CA PRO A 181 -8.65 -17.34 -0.93
C PRO A 181 -8.62 -17.04 -2.43
N ALA A 182 -8.92 -15.80 -2.85
CA ALA A 182 -8.84 -15.41 -4.25
C ALA A 182 -7.42 -15.55 -4.81
N MET A 183 -6.39 -15.15 -4.03
CA MET A 183 -4.99 -15.32 -4.40
C MET A 183 -4.60 -16.80 -4.52
N ILE A 184 -5.05 -17.66 -3.59
CA ILE A 184 -4.80 -19.11 -3.62
C ILE A 184 -5.46 -19.72 -4.87
N TYR A 185 -6.68 -19.30 -5.19
CA TYR A 185 -7.38 -19.73 -6.40
C TYR A 185 -6.63 -19.30 -7.68
N CYS A 186 -6.17 -18.05 -7.73
CA CYS A 186 -5.35 -17.56 -8.84
C CYS A 186 -4.07 -18.40 -9.01
N TYR A 187 -3.37 -18.69 -7.92
CA TYR A 187 -2.18 -19.52 -7.93
C TYR A 187 -2.48 -20.94 -8.47
N TRP A 188 -3.58 -21.53 -8.02
CA TRP A 188 -4.00 -22.86 -8.48
C TRP A 188 -4.35 -22.90 -9.97
N LYS A 189 -5.00 -21.86 -10.49
CA LYS A 189 -5.43 -21.77 -11.90
C LYS A 189 -4.31 -21.37 -12.86
N SER A 190 -3.44 -20.43 -12.44
CA SER A 190 -2.35 -19.95 -13.28
C SER A 190 -1.05 -20.76 -13.16
N GLY A 191 -1.00 -21.74 -12.25
CA GLY A 191 0.23 -22.37 -11.82
C GLY A 191 1.01 -21.41 -10.91
N THR A 192 2.32 -21.30 -11.11
CA THR A 192 3.16 -20.39 -10.31
C THR A 192 3.17 -18.94 -10.83
N ASP A 193 2.50 -18.67 -11.95
CA ASP A 193 2.52 -17.35 -12.57
C ASP A 193 1.39 -16.47 -12.03
N ILE A 194 1.68 -15.69 -10.99
CA ILE A 194 0.81 -14.65 -10.42
C ILE A 194 1.44 -13.25 -10.55
N ASN A 195 2.33 -13.08 -11.52
CA ASN A 195 3.03 -11.84 -11.80
C ASN A 195 2.13 -10.87 -12.56
N PHE A 196 2.20 -9.59 -12.23
CA PHE A 196 1.51 -8.53 -12.97
C PHE A 196 2.25 -8.27 -14.28
N THR A 197 1.91 -9.01 -15.31
CA THR A 197 2.46 -8.85 -16.66
C THR A 197 1.48 -8.11 -17.57
N GLU A 198 1.98 -7.62 -18.70
CA GLU A 198 1.09 -7.11 -19.75
C GLU A 198 0.27 -8.28 -20.29
N GLY A 199 -1.08 -8.16 -20.24
CA GLY A 199 -1.99 -9.17 -20.75
C GLY A 199 -2.63 -10.09 -19.72
N ALA A 200 -2.70 -9.67 -18.45
CA ALA A 200 -3.44 -10.35 -17.38
C ALA A 200 -3.19 -11.87 -17.25
N PHE A 201 -2.64 -12.31 -16.14
CA PHE A 201 -2.20 -13.72 -16.00
C PHE A 201 -3.34 -14.76 -15.91
N LEU A 202 -4.60 -14.35 -15.72
CA LEU A 202 -5.76 -15.24 -15.74
C LEU A 202 -6.49 -15.30 -17.09
N ASP A 203 -6.07 -14.51 -18.07
CA ASP A 203 -6.74 -14.51 -19.37
C ASP A 203 -6.73 -15.90 -20.02
N GLY A 204 -7.90 -16.31 -20.54
CA GLY A 204 -8.11 -17.63 -21.13
C GLY A 204 -8.01 -18.82 -20.16
N LYS A 205 -7.69 -18.61 -18.87
CA LYS A 205 -7.52 -19.70 -17.89
C LYS A 205 -8.76 -19.96 -17.02
N ILE A 206 -9.72 -19.02 -17.02
CA ILE A 206 -10.93 -19.11 -16.18
C ILE A 206 -12.19 -18.80 -16.99
N GLY A 207 -13.30 -19.40 -16.57
CA GLY A 207 -14.62 -19.09 -17.11
C GLY A 207 -15.19 -17.79 -16.54
N SER A 208 -16.23 -17.23 -17.20
CA SER A 208 -16.85 -15.97 -16.79
C SER A 208 -17.41 -16.01 -15.36
N SER A 209 -18.02 -17.13 -14.94
CA SER A 209 -18.56 -17.27 -13.58
C SER A 209 -17.47 -17.26 -12.51
N ASP A 210 -16.39 -18.01 -12.70
CA ASP A 210 -15.26 -18.05 -11.77
C ASP A 210 -14.55 -16.69 -11.72
N GLY A 211 -14.41 -16.05 -12.89
CA GLY A 211 -13.81 -14.73 -12.98
C GLY A 211 -14.59 -13.67 -12.21
N LEU A 212 -15.92 -13.69 -12.30
CA LEU A 212 -16.77 -12.79 -11.53
C LEU A 212 -16.63 -13.02 -10.02
N ILE A 213 -16.58 -14.27 -9.56
CA ILE A 213 -16.40 -14.60 -8.15
C ILE A 213 -15.04 -14.09 -7.65
N VAL A 214 -13.97 -14.32 -8.40
CA VAL A 214 -12.61 -13.86 -8.04
C VAL A 214 -12.54 -12.34 -8.04
N LEU A 215 -13.15 -11.67 -9.01
CA LEU A 215 -13.22 -10.21 -9.09
C LEU A 215 -13.95 -9.62 -7.88
N LEU A 216 -15.12 -10.17 -7.53
CA LEU A 216 -15.88 -9.73 -6.35
C LEU A 216 -15.10 -10.01 -5.06
N ALA A 217 -14.43 -11.15 -4.95
CA ALA A 217 -13.61 -11.46 -3.78
C ALA A 217 -12.46 -10.45 -3.61
N PHE A 218 -11.73 -10.10 -4.65
CA PHE A 218 -10.71 -9.05 -4.56
C PHE A 218 -11.31 -7.67 -4.24
N THR A 219 -12.42 -7.31 -4.89
CA THR A 219 -13.07 -6.00 -4.68
C THR A 219 -13.55 -5.84 -3.24
N LEU A 220 -14.23 -6.85 -2.69
CA LEU A 220 -14.71 -6.84 -1.30
C LEU A 220 -13.55 -6.99 -0.31
N GLY A 221 -12.52 -7.76 -0.65
CA GLY A 221 -11.38 -8.02 0.20
C GLY A 221 -10.44 -6.84 0.38
N PHE A 222 -10.31 -5.97 -0.64
CA PHE A 222 -9.56 -4.71 -0.53
C PHE A 222 -10.39 -3.60 0.14
N ALA A 223 -10.95 -3.90 1.32
CA ALA A 223 -11.80 -3.00 2.08
C ALA A 223 -11.14 -1.67 2.49
N LYS A 224 -9.81 -1.53 2.35
CA LYS A 224 -9.12 -0.24 2.52
C LYS A 224 -9.66 0.83 1.57
N SER A 225 -10.20 0.47 0.42
CA SER A 225 -10.86 1.40 -0.50
C SER A 225 -12.13 2.06 0.07
N GLY A 226 -12.66 1.55 1.18
CA GLY A 226 -13.87 2.08 1.81
C GLY A 226 -15.16 1.64 1.13
N LEU A 227 -15.16 0.53 0.39
CA LEU A 227 -16.33 0.00 -0.32
C LEU A 227 -17.37 -0.57 0.63
N MET A 228 -18.65 -0.40 0.30
CA MET A 228 -19.74 -1.09 0.98
C MET A 228 -19.67 -2.61 0.70
N PRO A 229 -20.02 -3.45 1.69
CA PRO A 229 -20.56 -3.13 3.02
C PRO A 229 -19.48 -2.90 4.11
N PHE A 230 -18.19 -3.01 3.78
CA PHE A 230 -17.08 -3.01 4.75
C PHE A 230 -16.46 -1.61 4.99
N HIS A 231 -17.21 -0.53 4.80
CA HIS A 231 -16.73 0.85 4.93
C HIS A 231 -16.73 1.39 6.37
N SER A 232 -17.39 0.72 7.32
CA SER A 232 -17.61 1.26 8.67
C SER A 232 -16.33 1.50 9.49
N TRP A 233 -15.20 0.86 9.12
CA TRP A 233 -13.91 1.14 9.73
C TRP A 233 -13.47 2.59 9.51
N LEU A 234 -13.86 3.20 8.39
CA LEU A 234 -13.41 4.51 7.94
C LEU A 234 -13.79 5.63 8.93
N PRO A 235 -15.09 5.84 9.29
CA PRO A 235 -15.45 6.80 10.31
C PRO A 235 -14.93 6.42 11.70
N ASN A 236 -14.84 5.14 12.04
CA ASN A 236 -14.32 4.69 13.34
C ASN A 236 -12.81 4.93 13.49
N ALA A 237 -12.04 5.01 12.40
CA ALA A 237 -10.62 5.36 12.45
C ALA A 237 -10.35 6.86 12.64
N MET A 238 -11.39 7.72 12.56
CA MET A 238 -11.27 9.18 12.74
C MET A 238 -10.99 9.62 14.18
N VAL A 239 -10.99 8.70 15.14
CA VAL A 239 -10.53 8.94 16.53
C VAL A 239 -9.02 9.20 16.59
N ALA A 240 -8.30 8.94 15.51
CA ALA A 240 -6.87 9.20 15.39
C ALA A 240 -6.56 10.71 15.33
N PRO A 241 -5.33 11.13 15.71
CA PRO A 241 -4.88 12.50 15.50
C PRO A 241 -5.06 12.94 14.05
N THR A 242 -5.38 14.23 13.82
CA THR A 242 -5.65 14.76 12.47
C THR A 242 -4.57 14.44 11.42
N PRO A 243 -3.26 14.50 11.72
CA PRO A 243 -2.25 14.08 10.74
C PRO A 243 -2.33 12.61 10.34
N VAL A 244 -2.79 11.73 11.27
CA VAL A 244 -3.03 10.31 10.96
C VAL A 244 -4.23 10.17 10.03
N SER A 245 -5.32 10.87 10.32
CA SER A 245 -6.49 10.87 9.42
C SER A 245 -6.11 11.36 8.02
N ALA A 246 -5.28 12.38 7.91
CA ALA A 246 -4.73 12.83 6.62
C ALA A 246 -3.91 11.74 5.92
N LEU A 247 -3.04 11.02 6.66
CA LEU A 247 -2.28 9.89 6.12
C LEU A 247 -3.22 8.77 5.64
N LEU A 248 -4.19 8.38 6.46
CA LEU A 248 -5.11 7.28 6.16
C LEU A 248 -5.93 7.56 4.88
N HIS A 249 -6.45 8.78 4.73
CA HIS A 249 -7.37 9.10 3.66
C HIS A 249 -6.69 9.65 2.39
N ALA A 250 -5.72 10.56 2.54
CA ALA A 250 -5.15 11.25 1.39
C ALA A 250 -3.91 10.54 0.80
N VAL A 251 -3.13 9.83 1.62
CA VAL A 251 -1.79 9.37 1.20
C VAL A 251 -1.70 7.86 1.08
N ALA A 252 -2.07 7.11 2.12
CA ALA A 252 -1.71 5.70 2.21
C ALA A 252 -2.91 4.76 2.14
N VAL A 253 -3.72 4.62 3.20
CA VAL A 253 -4.59 3.45 3.37
C VAL A 253 -5.69 3.38 2.32
N VAL A 254 -6.54 4.41 2.20
CA VAL A 254 -7.64 4.40 1.21
C VAL A 254 -7.11 4.36 -0.21
N LYS A 255 -6.06 5.13 -0.49
CA LYS A 255 -5.47 5.17 -1.83
C LYS A 255 -4.77 3.87 -2.22
N VAL A 256 -4.16 3.17 -1.25
CA VAL A 256 -3.66 1.80 -1.47
C VAL A 256 -4.80 0.84 -1.79
N GLY A 257 -5.95 0.94 -1.11
CA GLY A 257 -7.11 0.12 -1.45
C GLY A 257 -7.57 0.31 -2.91
N VAL A 258 -7.74 1.57 -3.32
CA VAL A 258 -8.08 1.91 -4.71
C VAL A 258 -6.99 1.43 -5.69
N PHE A 259 -5.72 1.64 -5.36
CA PHE A 259 -4.59 1.18 -6.17
C PHE A 259 -4.61 -0.34 -6.35
N CYS A 260 -4.86 -1.11 -5.29
CA CYS A 260 -4.96 -2.57 -5.37
C CYS A 260 -6.08 -3.01 -6.31
N ILE A 261 -7.25 -2.38 -6.24
CA ILE A 261 -8.36 -2.68 -7.15
C ILE A 261 -7.98 -2.39 -8.61
N LEU A 262 -7.36 -1.23 -8.87
CA LEU A 262 -6.86 -0.91 -10.20
C LEU A 262 -5.81 -1.93 -10.67
N ARG A 263 -4.91 -2.36 -9.78
CA ARG A 263 -3.89 -3.36 -10.10
C ARG A 263 -4.50 -4.72 -10.41
N ILE A 264 -5.60 -5.12 -9.76
CA ILE A 264 -6.35 -6.32 -10.09
C ILE A 264 -6.98 -6.20 -11.48
N PHE A 265 -7.62 -5.08 -11.79
CA PHE A 265 -8.26 -4.85 -13.09
C PHE A 265 -7.26 -4.84 -14.25
N THR A 266 -6.04 -4.40 -14.02
CA THR A 266 -5.03 -4.26 -15.09
C THR A 266 -4.02 -5.40 -15.16
N GLY A 267 -3.84 -6.17 -14.07
CA GLY A 267 -2.79 -7.19 -13.99
C GLY A 267 -3.31 -8.62 -13.79
N VAL A 268 -4.55 -8.79 -13.33
CA VAL A 268 -5.16 -10.11 -13.11
C VAL A 268 -6.16 -10.43 -14.20
N PHE A 269 -6.97 -9.46 -14.60
CA PHE A 269 -8.00 -9.58 -15.62
C PHE A 269 -7.65 -8.74 -16.83
N ASP A 270 -7.94 -9.26 -18.03
CA ASP A 270 -7.83 -8.47 -19.24
C ASP A 270 -9.06 -7.57 -19.43
N THR A 271 -8.88 -6.45 -20.11
CA THR A 271 -9.96 -5.49 -20.43
C THR A 271 -11.08 -6.13 -21.24
N ASP A 272 -10.74 -7.01 -22.19
CA ASP A 272 -11.71 -7.72 -23.00
C ASP A 272 -12.54 -8.72 -22.18
N PHE A 273 -11.92 -9.35 -21.17
CA PHE A 273 -12.61 -10.21 -20.23
C PHE A 273 -13.58 -9.43 -19.34
N LEU A 274 -13.17 -8.26 -18.83
CA LEU A 274 -14.01 -7.38 -18.03
C LEU A 274 -15.21 -6.83 -18.83
N GLN A 275 -15.05 -6.55 -20.12
CA GLN A 275 -16.15 -6.17 -20.99
C GLN A 275 -17.15 -7.32 -21.21
N LYS A 276 -16.67 -8.55 -21.41
CA LYS A 276 -17.53 -9.73 -21.54
C LYS A 276 -18.34 -10.03 -20.28
N LEU A 277 -17.82 -9.68 -19.10
CA LEU A 277 -18.52 -9.81 -17.83
C LEU A 277 -19.60 -8.74 -17.61
N ASP A 278 -19.70 -7.74 -18.49
CA ASP A 278 -20.58 -6.57 -18.36
C ASP A 278 -20.44 -5.88 -16.97
N VAL A 279 -19.18 -5.82 -16.49
CA VAL A 279 -18.85 -5.33 -15.14
C VAL A 279 -19.28 -3.87 -14.96
N GLY A 280 -19.43 -3.13 -16.05
CA GLY A 280 -19.96 -1.77 -16.04
C GLY A 280 -21.34 -1.65 -15.39
N THR A 281 -22.20 -2.66 -15.57
CA THR A 281 -23.55 -2.70 -14.97
C THR A 281 -23.55 -3.25 -13.53
N VAL A 282 -22.51 -3.95 -13.13
CA VAL A 282 -22.40 -4.56 -11.76
C VAL A 282 -21.72 -3.61 -10.76
N ILE A 283 -20.88 -2.68 -11.23
CA ILE A 283 -20.09 -1.78 -10.38
C ILE A 283 -20.71 -0.38 -10.27
N THR A 284 -21.61 0.00 -11.20
CA THR A 284 -22.38 1.24 -11.12
C THR A 284 -23.63 1.07 -10.27
#